data_8ab30ef0174001c14c7ac140cc6e7013
#
_entry.id   8ab30ef0174001c14c7ac140cc6e7013
#
_cell.length_a   1.000
_cell.length_b   1.000
_cell.length_c   1.000
_cell.angle_alpha   90.00
_cell.angle_beta   90.00
_cell.angle_gamma   90.00
#
_symmetry.space_group_name_H-M   'P 1'
#
loop_
_entity.id
_entity.type
_entity.pdbx_description
1 polymer ?
#
loop_
_entity_poly.entity_id
_entity_poly.type
_entity_poly.pdbx_seq_one_letter_code
_entity_poly.pdbx_strand_id
1 'polypeptide(L)'
;MDKKEIVSFFNSCADSWDADMVKVQWKIDKILDIAGVTEDKAVLDVACGTGVLIPDYVNRKVSRCVGVDISRNMIEIASGKFKECDNVSFICADAECFDFGEMFDCAVIYNAFPHFVNRTNLFENILKHLNENGRITVAHGMSREALIKHHSGRAEKVSSILPEAEERGHRPVLPQP
;
A
#
# COMPACT_ATOMS: atom_id res chain seq x y z
N MET A 1 -14.00 -4.28 -10.80
CA MET A 1 -14.60 -3.23 -9.94
C MET A 1 -14.17 -1.88 -10.48
N ASP A 2 -15.10 -0.97 -10.60
CA ASP A 2 -14.77 0.43 -10.85
C ASP A 2 -14.34 1.14 -9.54
N LYS A 3 -13.84 2.38 -9.64
CA LYS A 3 -13.39 3.12 -8.44
C LYS A 3 -14.51 3.36 -7.41
N LYS A 4 -15.74 3.54 -7.85
CA LYS A 4 -16.88 3.78 -6.95
C LYS A 4 -17.20 2.52 -6.14
N GLU A 5 -17.17 1.36 -6.78
CA GLU A 5 -17.36 0.07 -6.11
C GLU A 5 -16.26 -0.20 -5.10
N ILE A 6 -14.98 0.11 -5.44
CA ILE A 6 -13.84 0.00 -4.53
C ILE A 6 -14.04 0.89 -3.30
N VAL A 7 -14.36 2.17 -3.48
CA VAL A 7 -14.61 3.12 -2.38
C VAL A 7 -15.77 2.63 -1.50
N SER A 8 -16.88 2.21 -2.11
CA SER A 8 -18.04 1.71 -1.38
C SER A 8 -17.70 0.47 -0.54
N PHE A 9 -16.96 -0.47 -1.13
CA PHE A 9 -16.53 -1.69 -0.46
C PHE A 9 -15.65 -1.38 0.77
N PHE A 10 -14.59 -0.59 0.61
CA PHE A 10 -13.68 -0.28 1.71
C PHE A 10 -14.34 0.60 2.78
N ASN A 11 -15.21 1.53 2.39
CA ASN A 11 -16.00 2.28 3.36
C ASN A 11 -16.90 1.35 4.22
N SER A 12 -17.51 0.34 3.61
CA SER A 12 -18.39 -0.60 4.34
C SER A 12 -17.65 -1.55 5.28
N CYS A 13 -16.36 -1.82 5.02
CA CYS A 13 -15.55 -2.73 5.82
C CYS A 13 -14.74 -2.03 6.92
N ALA A 14 -14.66 -0.70 6.90
CA ALA A 14 -13.70 0.06 7.69
C ALA A 14 -13.82 -0.22 9.21
N ASP A 15 -15.02 -0.23 9.78
CA ASP A 15 -15.23 -0.42 11.21
C ASP A 15 -14.76 -1.78 11.73
N SER A 16 -14.80 -2.81 10.89
CA SER A 16 -14.38 -4.17 11.25
C SER A 16 -12.99 -4.55 10.70
N TRP A 17 -12.33 -3.62 9.98
CA TRP A 17 -11.11 -3.91 9.23
C TRP A 17 -9.97 -4.46 10.09
N ASP A 18 -9.79 -3.90 11.27
CA ASP A 18 -8.71 -4.29 12.18
C ASP A 18 -8.99 -5.61 12.94
N ALA A 19 -10.27 -6.04 13.04
CA ALA A 19 -10.66 -7.17 13.89
C ALA A 19 -10.05 -8.51 13.42
N ASP A 20 -9.93 -8.70 12.12
CA ASP A 20 -9.41 -9.92 11.51
C ASP A 20 -7.97 -9.77 10.98
N MET A 21 -7.31 -8.64 11.29
CA MET A 21 -6.00 -8.34 10.76
C MET A 21 -4.89 -9.15 11.43
N VAL A 22 -4.26 -10.04 10.68
CA VAL A 22 -3.07 -10.78 11.13
C VAL A 22 -1.81 -10.04 10.68
N LYS A 23 -1.11 -9.44 11.65
CA LYS A 23 0.16 -8.76 11.44
C LYS A 23 1.32 -9.68 11.82
N VAL A 24 2.14 -10.06 10.83
CA VAL A 24 3.34 -10.89 11.04
C VAL A 24 4.55 -9.95 11.08
N GLN A 25 4.99 -9.56 12.28
CA GLN A 25 5.97 -8.49 12.50
C GLN A 25 7.26 -8.68 11.70
N TRP A 26 7.90 -9.85 11.75
CA TRP A 26 9.16 -10.06 11.05
C TRP A 26 9.06 -9.85 9.52
N LYS A 27 7.87 -10.12 8.92
CA LYS A 27 7.65 -9.87 7.49
C LYS A 27 7.57 -8.37 7.21
N ILE A 28 6.88 -7.63 8.09
CA ILE A 28 6.77 -6.18 7.98
C ILE A 28 8.15 -5.55 8.11
N ASP A 29 8.92 -5.95 9.12
CA ASP A 29 10.29 -5.46 9.32
C ASP A 29 11.13 -5.67 8.05
N LYS A 30 11.07 -6.88 7.47
CA LYS A 30 11.78 -7.20 6.23
C LYS A 30 11.32 -6.35 5.04
N ILE A 31 10.01 -6.14 4.91
CA ILE A 31 9.43 -5.29 3.84
C ILE A 31 9.93 -3.85 3.97
N LEU A 32 9.88 -3.30 5.17
CA LEU A 32 10.30 -1.92 5.42
C LEU A 32 11.81 -1.73 5.29
N ASP A 33 12.62 -2.74 5.63
CA ASP A 33 14.06 -2.74 5.38
C ASP A 33 14.37 -2.68 3.87
N ILE A 34 13.68 -3.51 3.08
CA ILE A 34 13.79 -3.50 1.61
C ILE A 34 13.31 -2.16 1.02
N ALA A 35 12.25 -1.60 1.56
CA ALA A 35 11.71 -0.30 1.17
C ALA A 35 12.67 0.86 1.50
N GLY A 36 13.68 0.64 2.35
CA GLY A 36 14.60 1.66 2.79
C GLY A 36 14.01 2.62 3.81
N VAL A 37 12.97 2.18 4.53
CA VAL A 37 12.33 2.95 5.59
C VAL A 37 13.22 2.93 6.83
N THR A 38 13.93 4.01 7.06
CA THR A 38 14.85 4.21 8.18
C THR A 38 14.60 5.56 8.85
N GLU A 39 15.36 5.84 9.93
CA GLU A 39 15.34 7.13 10.62
C GLU A 39 15.48 8.30 9.62
N ASP A 40 14.80 9.40 9.88
CA ASP A 40 14.78 10.66 9.11
C ASP A 40 14.18 10.57 7.69
N LYS A 41 13.68 9.43 7.25
CA LYS A 41 13.04 9.30 5.94
C LYS A 41 11.62 9.89 5.91
N ALA A 42 11.27 10.51 4.79
CA ALA A 42 9.88 10.88 4.47
C ALA A 42 9.20 9.71 3.76
N VAL A 43 8.06 9.25 4.30
CA VAL A 43 7.35 8.05 3.83
C VAL A 43 5.95 8.39 3.33
N LEU A 44 5.59 7.87 2.14
CA LEU A 44 4.23 7.84 1.62
C LEU A 44 3.68 6.41 1.78
N ASP A 45 2.67 6.25 2.63
CA ASP A 45 1.93 4.99 2.81
C ASP A 45 0.70 4.99 1.90
N VAL A 46 0.78 4.24 0.81
CA VAL A 46 -0.22 4.28 -0.28
C VAL A 46 -1.27 3.19 -0.06
N ALA A 47 -2.53 3.60 -0.03
CA ALA A 47 -3.68 2.80 0.42
C ALA A 47 -3.46 2.29 1.86
N CYS A 48 -3.19 3.25 2.76
CA CYS A 48 -2.81 2.99 4.13
C CYS A 48 -3.90 2.32 4.99
N GLY A 49 -5.15 2.30 4.49
CA GLY A 49 -6.30 1.79 5.22
C GLY A 49 -6.46 2.49 6.56
N THR A 50 -6.66 1.71 7.61
CA THR A 50 -6.75 2.18 9.00
C THR A 50 -5.38 2.44 9.66
N GLY A 51 -4.29 2.46 8.88
CA GLY A 51 -2.94 2.79 9.35
C GLY A 51 -2.16 1.61 9.92
N VAL A 52 -2.24 0.42 9.31
CA VAL A 52 -1.61 -0.81 9.82
C VAL A 52 -0.09 -0.70 9.99
N LEU A 53 0.61 0.04 9.12
CA LEU A 53 2.06 0.20 9.15
C LEU A 53 2.53 1.43 9.94
N ILE A 54 1.63 2.31 10.34
CA ILE A 54 1.98 3.56 11.03
C ILE A 54 2.82 3.33 12.29
N PRO A 55 2.51 2.35 13.17
CA PRO A 55 3.35 2.08 14.34
C PRO A 55 4.79 1.71 13.98
N ASP A 56 4.98 1.02 12.85
CA ASP A 56 6.33 0.61 12.40
C ASP A 56 7.13 1.81 11.86
N TYR A 57 6.47 2.74 11.17
CA TYR A 57 7.10 3.99 10.72
C TYR A 57 7.53 4.85 11.92
N VAL A 58 6.64 5.01 12.89
CA VAL A 58 6.94 5.77 14.13
C VAL A 58 8.10 5.12 14.89
N ASN A 59 8.09 3.79 15.06
CA ASN A 59 9.18 3.06 15.73
C ASN A 59 10.52 3.18 15.00
N ARG A 60 10.51 3.35 13.67
CA ARG A 60 11.70 3.57 12.85
C ARG A 60 12.14 5.03 12.83
N LYS A 61 11.43 5.91 13.55
CA LYS A 61 11.71 7.35 13.66
C LYS A 61 11.79 8.05 12.32
N VAL A 62 10.86 7.75 11.43
CA VAL A 62 10.77 8.48 10.16
C VAL A 62 10.52 9.96 10.43
N SER A 63 11.07 10.85 9.59
CA SER A 63 10.87 12.30 9.77
C SER A 63 9.41 12.68 9.63
N ARG A 64 8.72 12.04 8.70
CA ARG A 64 7.25 12.17 8.51
C ARG A 64 6.69 10.98 7.76
N CYS A 65 5.41 10.75 7.95
CA CYS A 65 4.62 9.79 7.20
C CYS A 65 3.32 10.43 6.74
N VAL A 66 3.02 10.28 5.45
CA VAL A 66 1.72 10.64 4.87
C VAL A 66 1.01 9.37 4.45
N GLY A 67 -0.09 9.04 5.13
CA GLY A 67 -0.98 7.96 4.73
C GLY A 67 -2.05 8.47 3.75
N VAL A 68 -2.19 7.84 2.59
CA VAL A 68 -3.24 8.15 1.63
C VAL A 68 -4.13 6.93 1.41
N ASP A 69 -5.45 7.15 1.43
CA ASP A 69 -6.44 6.12 1.08
C ASP A 69 -7.63 6.77 0.37
N ILE A 70 -8.25 6.03 -0.54
CA ILE A 70 -9.42 6.48 -1.29
C ILE A 70 -10.71 6.38 -0.44
N SER A 71 -10.69 5.57 0.61
CA SER A 71 -11.80 5.38 1.54
C SER A 71 -11.78 6.42 2.66
N ARG A 72 -12.82 7.25 2.71
CA ARG A 72 -12.99 8.26 3.77
C ARG A 72 -13.05 7.61 5.15
N ASN A 73 -13.81 6.51 5.29
CA ASN A 73 -13.99 5.84 6.58
C ASN A 73 -12.69 5.25 7.10
N MET A 74 -11.83 4.70 6.21
CA MET A 74 -10.49 4.24 6.58
C MET A 74 -9.64 5.39 7.13
N ILE A 75 -9.62 6.52 6.44
CA ILE A 75 -8.86 7.71 6.85
C ILE A 75 -9.37 8.30 8.17
N GLU A 76 -10.66 8.34 8.39
CA GLU A 76 -11.24 8.82 9.67
C GLU A 76 -10.79 7.94 10.84
N ILE A 77 -10.79 6.61 10.67
CA ILE A 77 -10.31 5.67 11.69
C ILE A 77 -8.79 5.84 11.91
N ALA A 78 -8.00 5.91 10.84
CA ALA A 78 -6.56 6.10 10.93
C ALA A 78 -6.22 7.42 11.66
N SER A 79 -6.86 8.52 11.26
CA SER A 79 -6.66 9.83 11.89
C SER A 79 -7.02 9.82 13.37
N GLY A 80 -8.09 9.12 13.76
CA GLY A 80 -8.48 8.98 15.16
C GLY A 80 -7.45 8.17 15.98
N LYS A 81 -6.93 7.08 15.40
CA LYS A 81 -5.94 6.19 16.06
C LYS A 81 -4.59 6.88 16.31
N PHE A 82 -4.15 7.71 15.38
CA PHE A 82 -2.79 8.29 15.38
C PHE A 82 -2.77 9.81 15.56
N LYS A 83 -3.83 10.39 16.13
CA LYS A 83 -3.96 11.84 16.36
C LYS A 83 -2.87 12.46 17.23
N GLU A 84 -2.19 11.66 18.06
CA GLU A 84 -1.08 12.09 18.93
C GLU A 84 0.30 11.94 18.26
N CYS A 85 0.36 11.51 17.00
CA CYS A 85 1.61 11.34 16.26
C CYS A 85 1.86 12.59 15.39
N ASP A 86 2.65 13.53 15.88
CA ASP A 86 2.89 14.83 15.22
C ASP A 86 3.52 14.72 13.83
N ASN A 87 4.26 13.64 13.56
CA ASN A 87 4.91 13.39 12.28
C ASN A 87 4.11 12.51 11.31
N VAL A 88 2.82 12.26 11.62
CA VAL A 88 1.92 11.46 10.78
C VAL A 88 0.73 12.29 10.34
N SER A 89 0.41 12.23 9.07
CA SER A 89 -0.79 12.85 8.50
C SER A 89 -1.51 11.91 7.56
N PHE A 90 -2.81 12.18 7.33
CA PHE A 90 -3.65 11.34 6.49
C PHE A 90 -4.41 12.16 5.46
N ILE A 91 -4.53 11.62 4.25
CA ILE A 91 -5.19 12.26 3.11
C ILE A 91 -6.20 11.29 2.51
N CYS A 92 -7.48 11.70 2.42
CA CYS A 92 -8.48 10.95 1.67
C CYS A 92 -8.43 11.37 0.21
N ALA A 93 -7.74 10.59 -0.62
CA ALA A 93 -7.53 10.90 -2.03
C ALA A 93 -7.25 9.64 -2.89
N ASP A 94 -7.39 9.81 -4.20
CA ASP A 94 -6.99 8.81 -5.17
C ASP A 94 -5.50 8.95 -5.52
N ALA A 95 -4.68 8.04 -5.02
CA ALA A 95 -3.23 8.04 -5.25
C ALA A 95 -2.83 7.91 -6.75
N GLU A 96 -3.74 7.49 -7.63
CA GLU A 96 -3.46 7.44 -9.07
C GLU A 96 -3.36 8.82 -9.73
N CYS A 97 -3.81 9.91 -9.05
CA CYS A 97 -3.82 11.23 -9.65
C CYS A 97 -3.67 12.41 -8.67
N PHE A 98 -3.60 12.16 -7.36
CA PHE A 98 -3.50 13.22 -6.35
C PHE A 98 -2.11 13.87 -6.35
N ASP A 99 -2.08 15.20 -6.34
CA ASP A 99 -0.83 15.95 -6.14
C ASP A 99 -0.57 16.12 -4.64
N PHE A 100 0.48 15.46 -4.14
CA PHE A 100 0.84 15.52 -2.72
C PHE A 100 1.52 16.85 -2.34
N GLY A 101 2.03 17.63 -3.30
CA GLY A 101 2.70 18.89 -3.05
C GLY A 101 4.04 18.78 -2.30
N GLU A 102 4.54 17.55 -2.12
CA GLU A 102 5.75 17.25 -1.37
C GLU A 102 6.46 16.01 -1.90
N MET A 103 7.72 15.82 -1.48
CA MET A 103 8.58 14.72 -1.95
C MET A 103 8.82 13.70 -0.85
N PHE A 104 8.94 12.42 -1.23
CA PHE A 104 9.15 11.30 -0.32
C PHE A 104 10.41 10.52 -0.67
N ASP A 105 11.02 9.89 0.33
CA ASP A 105 12.14 8.96 0.13
C ASP A 105 11.65 7.53 -0.14
N CYS A 106 10.52 7.17 0.44
CA CYS A 106 9.92 5.84 0.32
C CYS A 106 8.43 5.96 0.06
N ALA A 107 7.93 5.23 -0.92
CA ALA A 107 6.50 4.97 -1.09
C ALA A 107 6.25 3.48 -0.89
N VAL A 108 5.32 3.13 0.01
CA VAL A 108 5.00 1.74 0.36
C VAL A 108 3.56 1.45 0.00
N ILE A 109 3.33 0.38 -0.76
CA ILE A 109 2.01 -0.16 -1.11
C ILE A 109 1.93 -1.54 -0.47
N TYR A 110 1.21 -1.67 0.64
CA TYR A 110 1.12 -2.92 1.39
C TYR A 110 -0.28 -3.53 1.29
N ASN A 111 -0.38 -4.76 0.78
CA ASN A 111 -1.63 -5.53 0.61
C ASN A 111 -2.71 -4.85 -0.26
N ALA A 112 -2.39 -3.82 -1.03
CA ALA A 112 -3.38 -3.00 -1.72
C ALA A 112 -3.26 -3.00 -3.25
N PHE A 113 -2.11 -3.38 -3.81
CA PHE A 113 -1.81 -3.23 -5.23
C PHE A 113 -2.85 -3.82 -6.20
N PRO A 114 -3.48 -4.99 -5.94
CA PRO A 114 -4.52 -5.54 -6.82
C PRO A 114 -5.76 -4.66 -6.99
N HIS A 115 -6.01 -3.76 -6.05
CA HIS A 115 -7.20 -2.90 -6.03
C HIS A 115 -7.07 -1.62 -6.85
N PHE A 116 -5.88 -1.29 -7.34
CA PHE A 116 -5.69 -0.12 -8.21
C PHE A 116 -6.20 -0.39 -9.62
N VAL A 117 -7.04 0.52 -10.11
CA VAL A 117 -7.68 0.43 -11.44
C VAL A 117 -6.67 0.77 -12.53
N ASN A 118 -5.92 1.85 -12.36
CA ASN A 118 -4.88 2.25 -13.31
C ASN A 118 -3.49 2.26 -12.64
N ARG A 119 -2.83 1.11 -12.71
CA ARG A 119 -1.52 0.92 -12.09
C ARG A 119 -0.42 1.76 -12.76
N THR A 120 -0.54 2.04 -14.05
CA THR A 120 0.39 2.93 -14.75
C THR A 120 0.32 4.34 -14.19
N ASN A 121 -0.90 4.90 -14.11
CA ASN A 121 -1.09 6.23 -13.52
C ASN A 121 -0.61 6.29 -12.06
N LEU A 122 -0.85 5.22 -11.28
CA LEU A 122 -0.36 5.13 -9.90
C LEU A 122 1.15 5.30 -9.83
N PHE A 123 1.90 4.51 -10.61
CA PHE A 123 3.36 4.60 -10.60
C PHE A 123 3.86 5.93 -11.15
N GLU A 124 3.30 6.41 -12.26
CA GLU A 124 3.68 7.71 -12.83
C GLU A 124 3.42 8.85 -11.86
N ASN A 125 2.31 8.79 -11.12
CA ASN A 125 2.00 9.81 -10.11
C ASN A 125 2.94 9.73 -8.91
N ILE A 126 3.16 8.54 -8.33
CA ILE A 126 4.07 8.38 -7.19
C ILE A 126 5.50 8.81 -7.56
N LEU A 127 5.99 8.43 -8.76
CA LEU A 127 7.34 8.80 -9.22
C LEU A 127 7.57 10.32 -9.26
N LYS A 128 6.55 11.13 -9.56
CA LYS A 128 6.64 12.60 -9.54
C LYS A 128 6.86 13.16 -8.13
N HIS A 129 6.54 12.37 -7.11
CA HIS A 129 6.63 12.77 -5.70
C HIS A 129 7.74 12.02 -4.94
N LEU A 130 8.68 11.39 -5.67
CA LEU A 130 9.85 10.77 -5.06
C LEU A 130 11.10 11.61 -5.22
N ASN A 131 11.90 11.68 -4.16
CA ASN A 131 13.26 12.19 -4.19
C ASN A 131 14.12 11.40 -5.19
N GLU A 132 15.27 11.93 -5.64
CA GLU A 132 16.14 11.37 -6.67
C GLU A 132 16.49 9.88 -6.45
N ASN A 133 16.69 9.46 -5.19
CA ASN A 133 16.96 8.07 -4.82
C ASN A 133 15.77 7.41 -4.10
N GLY A 134 14.58 7.97 -4.27
CA GLY A 134 13.36 7.47 -3.66
C GLY A 134 12.95 6.11 -4.23
N ARG A 135 12.21 5.31 -3.43
CA ARG A 135 11.83 3.94 -3.77
C ARG A 135 10.33 3.73 -3.67
N ILE A 136 9.79 2.97 -4.63
CA ILE A 136 8.44 2.41 -4.52
C ILE A 136 8.58 0.94 -4.15
N THR A 137 7.89 0.52 -3.10
CA THR A 137 7.84 -0.87 -2.69
C THR A 137 6.40 -1.37 -2.70
N VAL A 138 6.15 -2.42 -3.47
CA VAL A 138 4.88 -3.15 -3.47
C VAL A 138 5.09 -4.46 -2.74
N ALA A 139 4.32 -4.69 -1.69
CA ALA A 139 4.46 -5.89 -0.87
C ALA A 139 3.11 -6.46 -0.42
N HIS A 140 3.10 -7.76 -0.20
CA HIS A 140 1.98 -8.49 0.36
C HIS A 140 2.43 -9.33 1.55
N GLY A 141 1.65 -9.34 2.62
CA GLY A 141 1.90 -10.15 3.81
C GLY A 141 1.68 -11.66 3.60
N MET A 142 0.98 -12.03 2.53
CA MET A 142 0.69 -13.42 2.15
C MET A 142 1.45 -13.82 0.89
N SER A 143 1.74 -15.14 0.73
CA SER A 143 2.27 -15.66 -0.52
C SER A 143 1.22 -15.53 -1.65
N ARG A 144 1.69 -15.61 -2.90
CA ARG A 144 0.80 -15.57 -4.07
C ARG A 144 -0.28 -16.66 -4.00
N GLU A 145 0.10 -17.88 -3.60
CA GLU A 145 -0.81 -19.03 -3.47
C GLU A 145 -1.85 -18.78 -2.36
N ALA A 146 -1.43 -18.22 -1.22
CA ALA A 146 -2.33 -17.86 -0.13
C ALA A 146 -3.28 -16.73 -0.52
N LEU A 147 -2.81 -15.74 -1.28
CA LEU A 147 -3.63 -14.67 -1.86
C LEU A 147 -4.70 -15.23 -2.81
N ILE A 148 -4.30 -16.10 -3.74
CA ILE A 148 -5.23 -16.76 -4.68
C ILE A 148 -6.28 -17.57 -3.91
N LYS A 149 -5.87 -18.36 -2.91
CA LYS A 149 -6.77 -19.15 -2.08
C LYS A 149 -7.72 -18.27 -1.25
N HIS A 150 -7.23 -17.15 -0.71
CA HIS A 150 -8.04 -16.21 0.05
C HIS A 150 -9.09 -15.53 -0.84
N HIS A 151 -8.71 -15.14 -2.05
CA HIS A 151 -9.64 -14.56 -3.02
C HIS A 151 -10.61 -15.61 -3.59
N SER A 152 -10.21 -16.84 -3.84
CA SER A 152 -11.12 -17.91 -4.31
C SER A 152 -12.13 -18.33 -3.24
N GLY A 153 -11.81 -18.27 -1.95
CA GLY A 153 -12.76 -18.49 -0.85
C GLY A 153 -13.78 -17.36 -0.62
N ARG A 154 -13.49 -16.14 -1.11
CA ARG A 154 -14.40 -14.98 -1.15
C ARG A 154 -14.89 -14.67 -2.58
N ALA A 155 -14.54 -15.51 -3.54
CA ALA A 155 -14.66 -15.25 -4.97
C ALA A 155 -16.09 -15.25 -5.54
N GLU A 156 -17.11 -15.53 -4.76
CA GLU A 156 -18.48 -15.25 -5.20
C GLU A 156 -18.77 -13.72 -5.32
N LYS A 157 -17.90 -12.87 -4.77
CA LYS A 157 -18.02 -11.39 -4.87
C LYS A 157 -16.86 -10.68 -5.58
N VAL A 158 -15.76 -11.37 -5.91
CA VAL A 158 -14.53 -10.71 -6.43
C VAL A 158 -13.91 -11.43 -7.63
N SER A 159 -14.62 -12.34 -8.29
CA SER A 159 -14.06 -13.28 -9.27
C SER A 159 -13.74 -12.71 -10.67
N SER A 160 -13.60 -11.41 -10.86
CA SER A 160 -13.33 -10.84 -12.19
C SER A 160 -12.02 -10.06 -12.36
N ILE A 161 -11.06 -10.12 -11.43
CA ILE A 161 -9.94 -9.15 -11.41
C ILE A 161 -8.54 -9.76 -11.64
N LEU A 162 -8.41 -11.02 -12.02
CA LEU A 162 -7.11 -11.55 -12.47
C LEU A 162 -7.21 -11.92 -13.96
N PRO A 163 -6.67 -11.11 -14.89
CA PRO A 163 -6.41 -11.61 -16.22
C PRO A 163 -5.40 -12.76 -16.12
N GLU A 164 -5.68 -13.86 -16.82
CA GLU A 164 -4.74 -14.97 -16.96
C GLU A 164 -3.38 -14.42 -17.39
N ALA A 165 -2.38 -14.56 -16.51
CA ALA A 165 -1.01 -14.24 -16.87
C ALA A 165 -0.54 -15.34 -17.85
N GLU A 166 -0.46 -15.01 -19.12
CA GLU A 166 0.26 -15.83 -20.09
C GLU A 166 1.68 -16.10 -19.56
N GLU A 167 1.99 -17.37 -19.37
CA GLU A 167 3.35 -17.85 -19.12
C GLU A 167 4.22 -17.53 -20.33
N ARG A 168 4.87 -16.38 -20.35
CA ARG A 168 6.04 -16.15 -21.22
C ARG A 168 7.29 -16.40 -20.42
N GLY A 169 7.75 -17.65 -20.48
CA GLY A 169 9.10 -18.01 -20.10
C GLY A 169 10.12 -17.25 -20.96
N HIS A 170 10.74 -16.24 -20.39
CA HIS A 170 12.01 -15.72 -20.88
C HIS A 170 12.94 -15.60 -19.67
N ARG A 171 13.78 -16.62 -19.51
CA ARG A 171 15.02 -16.49 -18.72
C ARG A 171 15.99 -15.64 -19.53
N PRO A 172 16.52 -14.53 -19.02
CA PRO A 172 17.65 -13.88 -19.63
C PRO A 172 18.89 -14.78 -19.47
N VAL A 173 19.50 -15.16 -20.60
CA VAL A 173 20.81 -15.83 -20.64
C VAL A 173 21.84 -14.75 -20.34
N LEU A 174 22.53 -14.88 -19.19
CA LEU A 174 23.71 -14.08 -18.89
C LEU A 174 24.86 -14.56 -19.76
N PRO A 175 25.66 -13.69 -20.41
CA PRO A 175 26.86 -14.10 -21.11
C PRO A 175 27.89 -14.60 -20.10
N GLN A 176 28.47 -15.76 -20.41
CA GLN A 176 29.61 -16.34 -19.69
C GLN A 176 30.88 -15.62 -20.08
N PRO A 177 31.91 -15.62 -19.22
CA PRO A 177 33.16 -14.83 -19.36
C PRO A 177 34.01 -15.20 -20.55
#